data_44e7c6fb05d846e782bdde239621fc9e
#
_entry.id   44e7c6fb05d846e782bdde239621fc9e
#
_cell.length_a   1.000
_cell.length_b   1.000
_cell.length_c   1.000
_cell.angle_alpha   90.00
_cell.angle_beta   90.00
_cell.angle_gamma   90.00
#
_symmetry.space_group_name_H-M   'P 1'
#
loop_
_entity.id
_entity.type
_entity.pdbx_description
1 polymer ?
#
loop_
_entity_poly.entity_id
_entity_poly.type
_entity_poly.pdbx_seq_one_letter_code
_entity_poly.pdbx_strand_id
1 'polypeptide(L)'
;MTRFAVPLLIVVGVLAGLSLHTVVNCGDADDPDVCSAVIGFSPLRGSLIAFAYEGRGRIAMRHGDSRMAIADFNEAIRLNPNRAAVFRDRGLARQQNGELDGAIADYDQAIALDPKLAAPYANRGIALAAKGDLDRAILSYNTAIRLAPSNAESRVNRGLALAMQGRSVEARADFEAALALPDGKDGWAHTTARTRLADLADAKPN
;
A
#
# COMPACT_ATOMS: atom_id res chain seq x y z
N MET A 1 18.50 12.36 29.42
CA MET A 1 19.10 11.04 29.80
C MET A 1 18.10 9.88 29.67
N THR A 2 17.10 9.93 28.81
CA THR A 2 16.00 8.93 28.72
C THR A 2 15.97 8.15 27.39
N ARG A 3 16.86 8.43 26.43
CA ARG A 3 16.86 7.77 25.11
C ARG A 3 17.50 6.38 25.06
N PHE A 4 18.24 5.96 26.10
CA PHE A 4 18.94 4.66 26.10
C PHE A 4 18.19 3.52 26.82
N ALA A 5 17.10 3.82 27.52
CA ALA A 5 16.36 2.81 28.29
C ALA A 5 15.44 1.93 27.43
N VAL A 6 14.87 2.46 26.33
CA VAL A 6 13.91 1.75 25.49
C VAL A 6 14.56 0.62 24.67
N PRO A 7 15.71 0.81 23.99
CA PRO A 7 16.37 -0.26 23.30
C PRO A 7 16.82 -1.40 24.23
N LEU A 8 17.28 -1.05 25.42
CA LEU A 8 17.74 -2.03 26.42
C LEU A 8 16.56 -2.87 26.96
N LEU A 9 15.40 -2.27 27.16
CA LEU A 9 14.19 -2.96 27.62
C LEU A 9 13.66 -3.97 26.56
N ILE A 10 13.72 -3.64 25.28
CA ILE A 10 13.33 -4.52 24.19
C ILE A 10 14.29 -5.71 24.08
N VAL A 11 15.60 -5.47 24.17
CA VAL A 11 16.62 -6.51 24.15
C VAL A 11 16.53 -7.42 25.38
N VAL A 12 16.33 -6.86 26.57
CA VAL A 12 16.14 -7.63 27.80
C VAL A 12 14.83 -8.42 27.78
N GLY A 13 13.76 -7.84 27.19
CA GLY A 13 12.49 -8.53 27.00
C GLY A 13 12.60 -9.78 26.13
N VAL A 14 13.38 -9.72 25.07
CA VAL A 14 13.64 -10.88 24.19
C VAL A 14 14.49 -11.95 24.89
N LEU A 15 15.49 -11.55 25.66
CA LEU A 15 16.33 -12.46 26.44
C LEU A 15 15.58 -13.09 27.63
N ALA A 16 14.58 -12.42 28.19
CA ALA A 16 13.76 -12.91 29.30
C ALA A 16 12.52 -13.72 28.86
N GLY A 17 12.40 -14.08 27.58
CA GLY A 17 11.23 -14.82 27.07
C GLY A 17 9.95 -13.98 27.02
N LEU A 18 10.06 -12.67 27.17
CA LEU A 18 8.94 -11.75 27.03
C LEU A 18 8.54 -11.66 25.56
N SER A 19 7.33 -12.07 25.33
CA SER A 19 6.46 -12.04 24.16
C SER A 19 7.04 -11.47 22.85
N LEU A 20 6.96 -12.27 21.79
CA LEU A 20 7.06 -11.89 20.36
C LEU A 20 6.36 -10.54 20.04
N HIS A 21 5.39 -10.13 20.83
CA HIS A 21 4.59 -8.92 20.69
C HIS A 21 5.41 -7.62 20.73
N THR A 22 6.49 -7.60 21.54
CA THR A 22 7.33 -6.39 21.71
C THR A 22 8.27 -6.15 20.53
N VAL A 23 8.71 -7.22 19.87
CA VAL A 23 9.58 -7.15 18.68
C VAL A 23 8.76 -6.81 17.42
N VAL A 24 7.49 -7.23 17.39
CA VAL A 24 6.56 -7.02 16.26
C VAL A 24 6.06 -5.56 16.20
N ASN A 25 6.09 -4.83 17.31
CA ASN A 25 5.55 -3.47 17.39
C ASN A 25 6.53 -2.34 17.02
N CYS A 26 7.71 -2.63 16.47
CA CYS A 26 8.61 -1.55 16.10
C CYS A 26 8.00 -0.61 15.05
N GLY A 27 7.16 -1.14 14.14
CA GLY A 27 6.45 -0.33 13.14
C GLY A 27 5.28 0.49 13.68
N ASP A 28 4.71 0.10 14.83
CA ASP A 28 3.59 0.81 15.47
C ASP A 28 4.08 1.95 16.37
N ALA A 29 5.33 1.85 16.87
CA ALA A 29 5.92 2.86 17.74
C ALA A 29 6.25 4.18 17.03
N ASP A 30 6.17 4.23 15.70
CA ASP A 30 6.60 5.35 14.84
C ASP A 30 8.03 5.84 15.13
N ASP A 31 8.87 4.94 15.67
CA ASP A 31 10.25 5.21 16.05
C ASP A 31 11.19 4.25 15.30
N PRO A 32 11.96 4.76 14.31
CA PRO A 32 12.87 3.93 13.51
C PRO A 32 14.04 3.39 14.34
N ASP A 33 14.39 4.03 15.47
CA ASP A 33 15.49 3.60 16.33
C ASP A 33 15.14 2.29 17.04
N VAL A 34 13.89 2.06 17.38
CA VAL A 34 13.41 0.80 17.97
C VAL A 34 13.61 -0.35 16.96
N CYS A 35 13.20 -0.15 15.71
CA CYS A 35 13.42 -1.16 14.67
C CYS A 35 14.91 -1.38 14.37
N SER A 36 15.70 -0.31 14.38
CA SER A 36 17.16 -0.37 14.15
C SER A 36 17.87 -1.15 15.26
N ALA A 37 17.44 -1.00 16.51
CA ALA A 37 17.96 -1.78 17.65
C ALA A 37 17.67 -3.29 17.49
N VAL A 38 16.47 -3.65 17.02
CA VAL A 38 16.10 -5.05 16.72
C VAL A 38 16.96 -5.62 15.59
N ILE A 39 17.17 -4.85 14.52
CA ILE A 39 17.98 -5.25 13.36
C ILE A 39 19.45 -5.47 13.79
N GLY A 40 19.98 -4.60 14.65
CA GLY A 40 21.37 -4.69 15.14
C GLY A 40 21.62 -5.83 16.13
N PHE A 41 20.57 -6.49 16.64
CA PHE A 41 20.73 -7.55 17.63
C PHE A 41 21.03 -8.90 16.99
N SER A 42 22.29 -9.28 16.98
CA SER A 42 22.85 -10.47 16.30
C SER A 42 22.21 -11.84 16.63
N PRO A 43 21.67 -12.11 17.84
CA PRO A 43 21.03 -13.40 18.14
C PRO A 43 19.67 -13.60 17.44
N LEU A 44 19.02 -12.51 17.01
CA LEU A 44 17.75 -12.60 16.29
C LEU A 44 18.02 -12.96 14.83
N ARG A 45 17.42 -14.06 14.37
CA ARG A 45 17.60 -14.54 12.99
C ARG A 45 16.26 -14.68 12.26
N GLY A 46 16.31 -14.54 10.94
CA GLY A 46 15.19 -14.90 10.06
C GLY A 46 14.00 -13.97 10.16
N SER A 47 12.84 -14.52 10.48
CA SER A 47 11.56 -13.82 10.37
C SER A 47 11.43 -12.59 11.27
N LEU A 48 12.04 -12.59 12.47
CA LEU A 48 11.96 -11.43 13.38
C LEU A 48 12.69 -10.20 12.82
N ILE A 49 13.87 -10.42 12.25
CA ILE A 49 14.61 -9.32 11.61
C ILE A 49 13.87 -8.85 10.36
N ALA A 50 13.24 -9.77 9.60
CA ALA A 50 12.40 -9.39 8.47
C ALA A 50 11.24 -8.48 8.88
N PHE A 51 10.57 -8.75 10.00
CA PHE A 51 9.52 -7.89 10.55
C PHE A 51 10.04 -6.52 10.99
N ALA A 52 11.26 -6.46 11.56
CA ALA A 52 11.85 -5.19 11.97
C ALA A 52 12.19 -4.30 10.73
N TYR A 53 12.72 -4.90 9.66
CA TYR A 53 12.91 -4.19 8.39
C TYR A 53 11.58 -3.73 7.79
N GLU A 54 10.55 -4.59 7.78
CA GLU A 54 9.20 -4.22 7.32
C GLU A 54 8.64 -3.04 8.13
N GLY A 55 8.76 -3.08 9.46
CA GLY A 55 8.32 -1.99 10.35
C GLY A 55 9.04 -0.69 10.06
N ARG A 56 10.39 -0.70 9.96
CA ARG A 56 11.19 0.49 9.68
C ARG A 56 10.90 1.04 8.28
N GLY A 57 10.72 0.18 7.28
CA GLY A 57 10.32 0.58 5.95
C GLY A 57 8.96 1.30 5.93
N ARG A 58 7.98 0.83 6.71
CA ARG A 58 6.68 1.52 6.85
C ARG A 58 6.81 2.89 7.55
N ILE A 59 7.66 3.00 8.55
CA ILE A 59 7.96 4.28 9.20
C ILE A 59 8.58 5.24 8.17
N ALA A 60 9.58 4.80 7.41
CA ALA A 60 10.20 5.58 6.35
C ALA A 60 9.17 6.08 5.32
N MET A 61 8.21 5.22 4.93
CA MET A 61 7.09 5.60 4.04
C MET A 61 6.24 6.74 4.63
N ARG A 62 5.90 6.67 5.93
CA ARG A 62 5.12 7.74 6.58
C ARG A 62 5.88 9.06 6.62
N HIS A 63 7.21 9.02 6.71
CA HIS A 63 8.08 10.21 6.69
C HIS A 63 8.44 10.65 5.26
N GLY A 64 7.95 9.98 4.22
CA GLY A 64 8.19 10.32 2.82
C GLY A 64 9.55 9.84 2.28
N ASP A 65 10.32 9.07 3.05
CA ASP A 65 11.59 8.50 2.60
C ASP A 65 11.38 7.16 1.87
N SER A 66 10.89 7.27 0.64
CA SER A 66 10.62 6.10 -0.20
C SER A 66 11.89 5.30 -0.51
N ARG A 67 13.08 5.93 -0.57
CA ARG A 67 14.33 5.22 -0.86
C ARG A 67 14.75 4.33 0.31
N MET A 68 14.69 4.86 1.53
CA MET A 68 14.96 4.06 2.73
C MET A 68 13.94 2.93 2.86
N ALA A 69 12.65 3.20 2.60
CA ALA A 69 11.62 2.19 2.63
C ALA A 69 11.89 1.04 1.63
N ILE A 70 12.28 1.35 0.39
CA ILE A 70 12.62 0.34 -0.62
C ILE A 70 13.79 -0.52 -0.15
N ALA A 71 14.84 0.09 0.42
CA ALA A 71 15.99 -0.64 0.94
C ALA A 71 15.60 -1.62 2.06
N ASP A 72 14.78 -1.18 3.00
CA ASP A 72 14.30 -1.99 4.11
C ASP A 72 13.37 -3.13 3.63
N PHE A 73 12.44 -2.84 2.72
CA PHE A 73 11.60 -3.89 2.15
C PHE A 73 12.39 -4.91 1.33
N ASN A 74 13.50 -4.51 0.67
CA ASN A 74 14.41 -5.44 0.00
C ASN A 74 14.99 -6.45 1.00
N GLU A 75 15.47 -5.98 2.16
CA GLU A 75 16.00 -6.86 3.20
C GLU A 75 14.90 -7.73 3.83
N ALA A 76 13.72 -7.18 4.07
CA ALA A 76 12.58 -7.96 4.55
C ALA A 76 12.21 -9.10 3.60
N ILE A 77 12.17 -8.84 2.28
CA ILE A 77 11.89 -9.84 1.24
C ILE A 77 13.02 -10.87 1.15
N ARG A 78 14.28 -10.44 1.21
CA ARG A 78 15.43 -11.37 1.22
C ARG A 78 15.37 -12.36 2.37
N LEU A 79 14.93 -11.91 3.54
CA LEU A 79 14.81 -12.74 4.74
C LEU A 79 13.52 -13.58 4.77
N ASN A 80 12.44 -13.08 4.20
CA ASN A 80 11.15 -13.76 4.11
C ASN A 80 10.44 -13.46 2.79
N PRO A 81 10.68 -14.23 1.72
CA PRO A 81 10.18 -13.95 0.38
C PRO A 81 8.69 -14.25 0.16
N ASN A 82 8.00 -14.86 1.13
CA ASN A 82 6.63 -15.34 0.93
C ASN A 82 5.57 -14.41 1.57
N ARG A 83 5.88 -13.12 1.73
CA ARG A 83 4.97 -12.16 2.34
C ARG A 83 4.40 -11.17 1.31
N ALA A 84 3.19 -11.45 0.84
CA ALA A 84 2.48 -10.59 -0.12
C ALA A 84 2.42 -9.11 0.33
N ALA A 85 2.23 -8.86 1.64
CA ALA A 85 2.15 -7.51 2.18
C ALA A 85 3.43 -6.70 1.95
N VAL A 86 4.62 -7.32 2.07
CA VAL A 86 5.89 -6.62 1.91
C VAL A 86 6.14 -6.24 0.45
N PHE A 87 5.79 -7.10 -0.49
CA PHE A 87 5.82 -6.76 -1.91
C PHE A 87 4.87 -5.61 -2.24
N ARG A 88 3.63 -5.64 -1.72
CA ARG A 88 2.69 -4.52 -1.88
C ARG A 88 3.28 -3.22 -1.33
N ASP A 89 3.86 -3.24 -0.13
CA ASP A 89 4.41 -2.05 0.52
C ASP A 89 5.64 -1.53 -0.22
N ARG A 90 6.52 -2.41 -0.74
CA ARG A 90 7.62 -2.01 -1.62
C ARG A 90 7.12 -1.42 -2.94
N GLY A 91 6.07 -2.01 -3.51
CA GLY A 91 5.40 -1.47 -4.70
C GLY A 91 4.89 -0.04 -4.47
N LEU A 92 4.27 0.23 -3.32
CA LEU A 92 3.85 1.58 -2.94
C LEU A 92 5.05 2.54 -2.82
N ALA A 93 6.13 2.11 -2.17
CA ALA A 93 7.36 2.91 -2.05
C ALA A 93 7.97 3.22 -3.41
N ARG A 94 8.03 2.23 -4.30
CA ARG A 94 8.50 2.41 -5.69
C ARG A 94 7.62 3.36 -6.48
N GLN A 95 6.30 3.23 -6.35
CA GLN A 95 5.35 4.14 -7.00
C GLN A 95 5.55 5.59 -6.54
N GLN A 96 5.73 5.83 -5.24
CA GLN A 96 6.06 7.16 -4.71
C GLN A 96 7.42 7.68 -5.20
N ASN A 97 8.37 6.78 -5.43
CA ASN A 97 9.70 7.13 -5.99
C ASN A 97 9.68 7.27 -7.53
N GLY A 98 8.52 7.09 -8.19
CA GLY A 98 8.37 7.19 -9.64
C GLY A 98 8.76 5.93 -10.43
N GLU A 99 9.12 4.84 -9.75
CA GLU A 99 9.54 3.56 -10.34
C GLU A 99 8.32 2.70 -10.69
N LEU A 100 7.47 3.16 -11.62
CA LEU A 100 6.18 2.54 -11.91
C LEU A 100 6.28 1.09 -12.39
N ASP A 101 7.27 0.75 -13.21
CA ASP A 101 7.46 -0.63 -13.68
C ASP A 101 7.84 -1.58 -12.53
N GLY A 102 8.74 -1.13 -11.66
CA GLY A 102 9.10 -1.86 -10.46
C GLY A 102 7.92 -2.03 -9.49
N ALA A 103 7.07 -1.01 -9.37
CA ALA A 103 5.86 -1.08 -8.55
C ALA A 103 4.86 -2.12 -9.10
N ILE A 104 4.63 -2.12 -10.43
CA ILE A 104 3.73 -3.08 -11.08
C ILE A 104 4.25 -4.51 -10.87
N ALA A 105 5.56 -4.75 -11.03
CA ALA A 105 6.15 -6.06 -10.80
C ALA A 105 5.97 -6.54 -9.34
N ASP A 106 6.11 -5.63 -8.38
CA ASP A 106 5.89 -5.93 -6.96
C ASP A 106 4.41 -6.25 -6.67
N TYR A 107 3.48 -5.52 -7.27
CA TYR A 107 2.04 -5.84 -7.13
C TYR A 107 1.70 -7.19 -7.78
N ASP A 108 2.30 -7.51 -8.93
CA ASP A 108 2.13 -8.83 -9.56
C ASP A 108 2.65 -9.95 -8.64
N GLN A 109 3.79 -9.75 -7.98
CA GLN A 109 4.32 -10.71 -7.02
C GLN A 109 3.42 -10.84 -5.77
N ALA A 110 2.89 -9.72 -5.25
CA ALA A 110 1.94 -9.75 -4.14
C ALA A 110 0.66 -10.53 -4.50
N ILE A 111 0.15 -10.34 -5.71
CA ILE A 111 -1.01 -11.06 -6.26
C ILE A 111 -0.71 -12.56 -6.43
N ALA A 112 0.47 -12.91 -6.90
CA ALA A 112 0.87 -14.31 -7.05
C ALA A 112 0.95 -15.03 -5.70
N LEU A 113 1.42 -14.34 -4.65
CA LEU A 113 1.52 -14.88 -3.29
C LEU A 113 0.15 -14.96 -2.59
N ASP A 114 -0.73 -13.98 -2.78
CA ASP A 114 -2.09 -14.01 -2.25
C ASP A 114 -3.08 -13.33 -3.22
N PRO A 115 -3.72 -14.10 -4.09
CA PRO A 115 -4.65 -13.58 -5.09
C PRO A 115 -5.99 -13.09 -4.52
N LYS A 116 -6.22 -13.23 -3.21
CA LYS A 116 -7.45 -12.76 -2.55
C LYS A 116 -7.32 -11.35 -1.97
N LEU A 117 -6.13 -10.77 -1.96
CA LEU A 117 -5.91 -9.41 -1.50
C LEU A 117 -6.37 -8.40 -2.55
N ALA A 118 -7.39 -7.60 -2.25
CA ALA A 118 -7.87 -6.55 -3.16
C ALA A 118 -6.87 -5.41 -3.39
N ALA A 119 -6.14 -5.03 -2.33
CA ALA A 119 -5.26 -3.86 -2.36
C ALA A 119 -4.15 -3.91 -3.43
N PRO A 120 -3.42 -5.02 -3.65
CA PRO A 120 -2.43 -5.09 -4.74
C PRO A 120 -3.03 -4.87 -6.13
N TYR A 121 -4.26 -5.35 -6.38
CA TYR A 121 -4.93 -5.09 -7.66
C TYR A 121 -5.29 -3.61 -7.82
N ALA A 122 -5.84 -2.97 -6.78
CA ALA A 122 -6.16 -1.54 -6.82
C ALA A 122 -4.89 -0.71 -7.08
N ASN A 123 -3.81 -0.97 -6.35
CA ASN A 123 -2.55 -0.25 -6.48
C ASN A 123 -1.90 -0.48 -7.85
N ARG A 124 -1.94 -1.71 -8.39
CA ARG A 124 -1.49 -2.00 -9.75
C ARG A 124 -2.29 -1.21 -10.77
N GLY A 125 -3.61 -1.11 -10.59
CA GLY A 125 -4.47 -0.29 -11.44
C GLY A 125 -4.05 1.18 -11.44
N ILE A 126 -3.73 1.74 -10.28
CA ILE A 126 -3.24 3.13 -10.16
C ILE A 126 -1.90 3.29 -10.90
N ALA A 127 -0.95 2.38 -10.71
CA ALA A 127 0.35 2.44 -11.38
C ALA A 127 0.23 2.30 -12.92
N LEU A 128 -0.65 1.40 -13.39
CA LEU A 128 -0.93 1.22 -14.82
C LEU A 128 -1.61 2.46 -15.43
N ALA A 129 -2.59 3.05 -14.74
CA ALA A 129 -3.24 4.28 -15.18
C ALA A 129 -2.25 5.45 -15.25
N ALA A 130 -1.34 5.56 -14.29
CA ALA A 130 -0.27 6.56 -14.33
C ALA A 130 0.70 6.37 -15.51
N LYS A 131 0.86 5.13 -16.01
CA LYS A 131 1.60 4.84 -17.25
C LYS A 131 0.78 5.04 -18.53
N GLY A 132 -0.52 5.32 -18.42
CA GLY A 132 -1.43 5.42 -19.56
C GLY A 132 -2.00 4.08 -20.05
N ASP A 133 -1.68 2.96 -19.41
CA ASP A 133 -2.22 1.64 -19.75
C ASP A 133 -3.60 1.46 -19.10
N LEU A 134 -4.57 2.19 -19.65
CA LEU A 134 -5.91 2.28 -19.08
C LEU A 134 -6.67 0.96 -19.15
N ASP A 135 -6.45 0.15 -20.19
CA ASP A 135 -7.13 -1.15 -20.32
C ASP A 135 -6.73 -2.11 -19.21
N ARG A 136 -5.42 -2.25 -18.96
CA ARG A 136 -4.94 -3.10 -17.86
C ARG A 136 -5.26 -2.52 -16.49
N ALA A 137 -5.33 -1.19 -16.36
CA ALA A 137 -5.78 -0.54 -15.13
C ALA A 137 -7.22 -0.91 -14.81
N ILE A 138 -8.14 -0.79 -15.76
CA ILE A 138 -9.56 -1.16 -15.62
C ILE A 138 -9.71 -2.63 -15.24
N LEU A 139 -8.98 -3.54 -15.87
CA LEU A 139 -8.99 -4.97 -15.50
C LEU A 139 -8.54 -5.21 -14.05
N SER A 140 -7.53 -4.46 -13.61
CA SER A 140 -7.05 -4.53 -12.23
C SER A 140 -8.10 -4.02 -11.25
N TYR A 141 -8.72 -2.87 -11.52
CA TYR A 141 -9.81 -2.34 -10.70
C TYR A 141 -11.04 -3.25 -10.68
N ASN A 142 -11.40 -3.89 -11.80
CA ASN A 142 -12.49 -4.87 -11.84
C ASN A 142 -12.26 -5.98 -10.81
N THR A 143 -11.03 -6.48 -10.73
CA THR A 143 -10.69 -7.53 -9.75
C THR A 143 -10.69 -6.99 -8.32
N ALA A 144 -10.15 -5.80 -8.09
CA ALA A 144 -10.17 -5.14 -6.78
C ALA A 144 -11.61 -4.94 -6.27
N ILE A 145 -12.51 -4.45 -7.13
CA ILE A 145 -13.94 -4.24 -6.80
C ILE A 145 -14.64 -5.57 -6.53
N ARG A 146 -14.35 -6.61 -7.27
CA ARG A 146 -14.92 -7.95 -7.03
C ARG A 146 -14.47 -8.52 -5.69
N LEU A 147 -13.23 -8.30 -5.28
CA LEU A 147 -12.66 -8.78 -4.01
C LEU A 147 -13.09 -7.91 -2.81
N ALA A 148 -13.28 -6.61 -3.02
CA ALA A 148 -13.71 -5.66 -2.00
C ALA A 148 -14.83 -4.75 -2.55
N PRO A 149 -16.10 -5.24 -2.60
CA PRO A 149 -17.20 -4.52 -3.24
C PRO A 149 -17.57 -3.20 -2.54
N SER A 150 -17.23 -3.05 -1.27
CA SER A 150 -17.49 -1.85 -0.47
C SER A 150 -16.39 -0.77 -0.59
N ASN A 151 -15.33 -1.00 -1.39
CA ASN A 151 -14.28 -0.02 -1.57
C ASN A 151 -14.68 1.03 -2.63
N ALA A 152 -15.06 2.22 -2.16
CA ALA A 152 -15.45 3.34 -3.01
C ALA A 152 -14.27 3.84 -3.88
N GLU A 153 -13.06 3.85 -3.34
CA GLU A 153 -11.85 4.35 -4.03
C GLU A 153 -11.56 3.56 -5.31
N SER A 154 -11.68 2.22 -5.27
CA SER A 154 -11.48 1.39 -6.45
C SER A 154 -12.47 1.69 -7.57
N ARG A 155 -13.73 2.02 -7.23
CA ARG A 155 -14.74 2.44 -8.22
C ARG A 155 -14.41 3.80 -8.80
N VAL A 156 -14.06 4.77 -7.95
CA VAL A 156 -13.66 6.11 -8.43
C VAL A 156 -12.45 6.01 -9.35
N ASN A 157 -11.43 5.25 -8.99
CA ASN A 157 -10.25 5.07 -9.83
C ASN A 157 -10.60 4.41 -11.18
N ARG A 158 -11.50 3.40 -11.20
CA ARG A 158 -11.98 2.82 -12.44
C ARG A 158 -12.78 3.83 -13.28
N GLY A 159 -13.67 4.58 -12.64
CA GLY A 159 -14.42 5.66 -13.29
C GLY A 159 -13.52 6.71 -13.91
N LEU A 160 -12.45 7.11 -13.23
CA LEU A 160 -11.44 8.03 -13.81
C LEU A 160 -10.76 7.43 -15.04
N ALA A 161 -10.34 6.16 -14.98
CA ALA A 161 -9.73 5.49 -16.12
C ALA A 161 -10.70 5.35 -17.30
N LEU A 162 -11.98 5.04 -17.03
CA LEU A 162 -13.04 4.99 -18.05
C LEU A 162 -13.30 6.36 -18.69
N ALA A 163 -13.34 7.42 -17.87
CA ALA A 163 -13.50 8.79 -18.38
C ALA A 163 -12.34 9.20 -19.29
N MET A 164 -11.10 8.83 -18.93
CA MET A 164 -9.92 9.06 -19.77
C MET A 164 -9.98 8.31 -21.11
N GLN A 165 -10.73 7.20 -21.19
CA GLN A 165 -11.00 6.47 -22.44
C GLN A 165 -12.23 7.04 -23.21
N GLY A 166 -12.87 8.11 -22.72
CA GLY A 166 -14.10 8.64 -23.31
C GLY A 166 -15.37 7.82 -23.01
N ARG A 167 -15.31 6.82 -22.16
CA ARG A 167 -16.42 5.94 -21.74
C ARG A 167 -17.26 6.59 -20.64
N SER A 168 -17.81 7.75 -20.95
CA SER A 168 -18.45 8.65 -19.96
C SER A 168 -19.66 8.03 -19.26
N VAL A 169 -20.45 7.19 -19.95
CA VAL A 169 -21.61 6.51 -19.35
C VAL A 169 -21.19 5.54 -18.26
N GLU A 170 -20.16 4.75 -18.52
CA GLU A 170 -19.64 3.78 -17.56
C GLU A 170 -18.90 4.46 -16.40
N ALA A 171 -18.17 5.54 -16.69
CA ALA A 171 -17.54 6.37 -15.66
C ALA A 171 -18.57 6.96 -14.70
N ARG A 172 -19.67 7.51 -15.23
CA ARG A 172 -20.79 8.03 -14.45
C ARG A 172 -21.36 6.96 -13.51
N ALA A 173 -21.64 5.77 -14.02
CA ALA A 173 -22.17 4.68 -13.22
C ALA A 173 -21.25 4.30 -12.06
N ASP A 174 -19.92 4.31 -12.28
CA ASP A 174 -18.93 4.05 -11.22
C ASP A 174 -18.90 5.14 -10.15
N PHE A 175 -18.97 6.42 -10.55
CA PHE A 175 -19.00 7.52 -9.58
C PHE A 175 -20.29 7.51 -8.75
N GLU A 176 -21.45 7.25 -9.37
CA GLU A 176 -22.73 7.11 -8.66
C GLU A 176 -22.70 5.93 -7.69
N ALA A 177 -22.17 4.78 -8.12
CA ALA A 177 -22.02 3.60 -7.27
C ALA A 177 -21.02 3.84 -6.11
N ALA A 178 -19.98 4.63 -6.31
CA ALA A 178 -19.05 5.00 -5.24
C ALA A 178 -19.74 5.86 -4.17
N LEU A 179 -20.60 6.80 -4.55
CA LEU A 179 -21.34 7.64 -3.59
C LEU A 179 -22.35 6.88 -2.73
N ALA A 180 -22.78 5.69 -3.17
CA ALA A 180 -23.66 4.81 -2.40
C ALA A 180 -22.92 3.95 -1.36
N LEU A 181 -21.57 3.99 -1.35
CA LEU A 181 -20.72 3.22 -0.45
C LEU A 181 -20.19 4.10 0.68
N PRO A 182 -19.72 3.50 1.79
CA PRO A 182 -18.98 4.26 2.81
C PRO A 182 -17.73 4.91 2.20
N ASP A 183 -17.50 6.19 2.53
CA ASP A 183 -16.31 6.91 2.09
C ASP A 183 -15.09 6.51 2.95
N GLY A 184 -13.90 6.68 2.39
CA GLY A 184 -12.66 6.53 3.11
C GLY A 184 -12.47 7.63 4.19
N LYS A 185 -11.43 7.48 5.01
CA LYS A 185 -11.17 8.38 6.14
C LYS A 185 -10.97 9.86 5.74
N ASP A 186 -10.46 10.10 4.55
CA ASP A 186 -10.14 11.42 4.00
C ASP A 186 -11.25 12.04 3.13
N GLY A 187 -12.33 11.30 2.89
CA GLY A 187 -13.45 11.77 2.06
C GLY A 187 -13.11 11.93 0.57
N TRP A 188 -11.94 11.47 0.14
CA TRP A 188 -11.44 11.67 -1.21
C TRP A 188 -12.35 11.06 -2.29
N ALA A 189 -12.82 9.83 -2.07
CA ALA A 189 -13.60 9.12 -3.08
C ALA A 189 -14.92 9.83 -3.38
N HIS A 190 -15.66 10.24 -2.34
CA HIS A 190 -16.92 10.96 -2.52
C HIS A 190 -16.72 12.34 -3.12
N THR A 191 -15.70 13.08 -2.68
CA THR A 191 -15.39 14.41 -3.22
C THR A 191 -15.05 14.31 -4.71
N THR A 192 -14.19 13.36 -5.08
CA THR A 192 -13.80 13.14 -6.48
C THR A 192 -15.00 12.71 -7.32
N ALA A 193 -15.82 11.77 -6.83
CA ALA A 193 -17.00 11.30 -7.55
C ALA A 193 -17.99 12.44 -7.83
N ARG A 194 -18.29 13.29 -6.82
CA ARG A 194 -19.19 14.46 -7.02
C ARG A 194 -18.63 15.44 -8.05
N THR A 195 -17.35 15.78 -7.97
CA THR A 195 -16.70 16.69 -8.91
C THR A 195 -16.78 16.13 -10.34
N ARG A 196 -16.43 14.85 -10.53
CA ARG A 196 -16.45 14.23 -11.85
C ARG A 196 -17.87 14.05 -12.43
N LEU A 197 -18.87 13.84 -11.59
CA LEU A 197 -20.26 13.81 -12.02
C LEU A 197 -20.74 15.20 -12.51
N ALA A 198 -20.31 16.26 -11.83
CA ALA A 198 -20.60 17.64 -12.29
C ALA A 198 -19.91 17.90 -13.64
N ASP A 199 -18.61 17.58 -13.78
CA ASP A 199 -17.89 17.73 -15.05
C ASP A 199 -18.60 17.01 -16.22
N LEU A 200 -19.09 15.78 -15.96
CA LEU A 200 -19.81 14.97 -16.95
C LEU A 200 -21.24 15.50 -17.26
N ALA A 201 -21.85 16.28 -16.38
CA ALA A 201 -23.13 16.92 -16.61
C ALA A 201 -22.99 18.18 -17.48
N ASP A 202 -21.89 18.91 -17.29
CA ASP A 202 -21.61 20.16 -18.02
C ASP A 202 -21.03 19.90 -19.44
N ALA A 203 -20.48 18.69 -19.67
CA ALA A 203 -20.02 18.27 -20.97
C ALA A 203 -21.26 18.13 -21.93
N LYS A 204 -21.41 19.06 -22.87
CA LYS A 204 -22.47 18.97 -23.91
C LYS A 204 -22.32 17.64 -24.65
N PRO A 205 -23.43 16.94 -24.94
CA PRO A 205 -23.37 15.77 -25.82
C PRO A 205 -22.88 16.23 -27.21
N ASN A 206 -21.77 15.64 -27.67
CA ASN A 206 -21.34 15.77 -29.08
C ASN A 206 -22.33 15.06 -30.00
#